data_3fe6eab2c0f06bd6d7cf5739be8185cc
#
_entry.id   3fe6eab2c0f06bd6d7cf5739be8185cc
#
_cell.length_a   1.000
_cell.length_b   1.000
_cell.length_c   1.000
_cell.angle_alpha   90.00
_cell.angle_beta   90.00
_cell.angle_gamma   90.00
#
_symmetry.space_group_name_H-M   'P 1'
#
loop_
_entity.id
_entity.type
_entity.pdbx_description
1 polymer ?
#
loop_
_entity_poly.entity_id
_entity_poly.type
_entity_poly.pdbx_seq_one_letter_code
_entity_poly.pdbx_strand_id
1 'polypeptide(L)' 'MATLKVNTIATSTGDNVAMQCSINLKSYTTTERNALTSAAGDMIYNETTSKVQYYNGSAWNDL' A
#
# COMPACT_ATOMS: atom_id res chain seq x y z
N MET A 1 -19.91 -6.34 -17.22
CA MET A 1 -18.58 -6.83 -16.85
C MET A 1 -18.55 -7.18 -15.38
N ALA A 2 -17.96 -8.31 -15.05
CA ALA A 2 -17.83 -8.71 -13.65
C ALA A 2 -16.63 -8.01 -13.02
N THR A 3 -16.77 -7.64 -11.75
CA THR A 3 -15.69 -7.08 -10.97
C THR A 3 -15.25 -8.11 -9.93
N LEU A 4 -13.96 -8.44 -9.94
CA LEU A 4 -13.40 -9.35 -8.97
C LEU A 4 -12.84 -8.54 -7.80
N LYS A 5 -13.30 -8.86 -6.59
CA LYS A 5 -12.78 -8.27 -5.36
C LYS A 5 -12.10 -9.36 -4.56
N VAL A 6 -10.87 -9.11 -4.14
CA VAL A 6 -10.11 -10.06 -3.34
C VAL A 6 -9.57 -9.37 -2.09
N ASN A 7 -9.56 -10.10 -0.98
CA ASN A 7 -8.99 -9.61 0.28
C ASN A 7 -7.54 -10.03 0.44
N THR A 8 -7.10 -11.00 -0.34
CA THR A 8 -5.76 -11.54 -0.27
C THR A 8 -5.20 -11.67 -1.67
N ILE A 9 -3.97 -11.22 -1.86
CA ILE A 9 -3.21 -11.47 -3.07
C ILE A 9 -2.18 -12.53 -2.73
N ALA A 10 -2.17 -13.63 -3.49
CA ALA A 10 -1.25 -14.73 -3.24
C ALA A 10 -0.69 -15.27 -4.54
N THR A 11 0.49 -15.86 -4.47
CA THR A 11 1.09 -16.55 -5.60
C THR A 11 0.67 -18.03 -5.57
N SER A 12 0.53 -18.63 -6.75
CA SER A 12 0.32 -20.07 -6.85
C SER A 12 1.65 -20.82 -6.76
N THR A 13 2.74 -20.18 -7.17
CA THR A 13 4.09 -20.71 -7.09
C THR A 13 5.07 -19.56 -6.84
N GLY A 14 6.16 -19.85 -6.14
CA GLY A 14 7.20 -18.86 -5.87
C GLY A 14 6.85 -17.91 -4.74
N ASP A 15 7.72 -16.96 -4.51
CA ASP A 15 7.64 -16.03 -3.37
C ASP A 15 7.19 -14.63 -3.75
N ASN A 16 6.92 -14.37 -5.02
CA ASN A 16 6.59 -13.05 -5.52
C ASN A 16 5.32 -13.06 -6.35
N VAL A 17 4.62 -11.92 -6.32
CA VAL A 17 3.55 -11.64 -7.26
C VAL A 17 4.12 -10.70 -8.32
N ALA A 18 4.15 -11.15 -9.58
CA ALA A 18 4.59 -10.33 -10.70
C ALA A 18 3.42 -9.48 -11.22
N MET A 19 3.56 -8.17 -11.16
CA MET A 19 2.54 -7.26 -11.64
C MET A 19 2.83 -6.86 -13.07
N GLN A 20 1.82 -6.96 -13.92
CA GLN A 20 1.94 -6.62 -15.34
C GLN A 20 1.58 -5.16 -15.65
N CYS A 21 1.23 -4.40 -14.64
CA CYS A 21 0.84 -3.00 -14.77
C CYS A 21 1.25 -2.24 -13.51
N SER A 22 1.13 -0.93 -13.55
CA SER A 22 1.42 -0.12 -12.38
C SER A 22 0.39 -0.36 -11.29
N ILE A 23 0.81 -0.16 -10.05
CA ILE A 23 -0.06 -0.25 -8.88
C ILE A 23 -0.46 1.16 -8.48
N ASN A 24 -1.77 1.38 -8.27
CA ASN A 24 -2.26 2.64 -7.73
C ASN A 24 -2.51 2.45 -6.25
N LEU A 25 -1.61 2.97 -5.42
CA LEU A 25 -1.74 2.88 -3.98
C LEU A 25 -2.84 3.82 -3.49
N LYS A 26 -3.47 3.45 -2.37
CA LYS A 26 -4.47 4.31 -1.76
C LYS A 26 -3.81 5.61 -1.31
N SER A 27 -4.45 6.74 -1.68
CA SER A 27 -3.98 8.08 -1.32
C SER A 27 -4.55 8.49 0.02
N TYR A 28 -3.69 9.05 0.86
CA TYR A 28 -4.08 9.60 2.16
C TYR A 28 -3.38 10.93 2.36
N THR A 29 -4.02 11.87 3.07
CA THR A 29 -3.30 13.03 3.58
C THR A 29 -2.48 12.59 4.79
N THR A 30 -1.54 13.43 5.23
CA THR A 30 -0.75 13.13 6.43
C THR A 30 -1.65 12.90 7.65
N THR A 31 -2.69 13.71 7.80
CA THR A 31 -3.64 13.55 8.91
C THR A 31 -4.38 12.22 8.84
N GLU A 32 -4.87 11.84 7.67
CA GLU A 32 -5.55 10.56 7.47
C GLU A 32 -4.61 9.40 7.73
N ARG A 33 -3.38 9.50 7.20
CA ARG A 33 -2.35 8.47 7.41
C ARG A 33 -2.11 8.23 8.90
N ASN A 34 -2.01 9.30 9.69
CA ASN A 34 -1.73 9.19 11.11
C ASN A 34 -2.88 8.56 11.90
N ALA A 35 -4.08 8.54 11.32
CA ALA A 35 -5.25 7.93 11.93
C ALA A 35 -5.38 6.43 11.61
N LEU A 36 -4.54 5.91 10.72
CA LEU A 36 -4.59 4.50 10.34
C LEU A 36 -4.03 3.60 11.43
N THR A 37 -4.62 2.42 11.55
CA THR A 37 -4.00 1.33 12.32
C THR A 37 -3.09 0.57 11.35
N SER A 38 -1.80 0.84 11.42
CA SER A 38 -0.85 0.38 10.42
C SER A 38 -0.02 -0.78 10.93
N ALA A 39 0.37 -1.65 10.01
CA ALA A 39 1.27 -2.77 10.27
C ALA A 39 2.53 -2.61 9.43
N ALA A 40 3.63 -3.17 9.92
CA ALA A 40 4.89 -3.12 9.18
C ALA A 40 4.71 -3.66 7.76
N GLY A 41 5.20 -2.94 6.79
CA GLY A 41 5.07 -3.31 5.39
C GLY A 41 3.90 -2.66 4.66
N ASP A 42 3.05 -1.94 5.37
CA ASP A 42 1.97 -1.19 4.71
C ASP A 42 2.57 -0.07 3.88
N MET A 43 1.97 0.18 2.72
CA MET A 43 2.39 1.24 1.81
C MET A 43 1.19 2.07 1.39
N ILE A 44 1.39 3.39 1.32
CA ILE A 44 0.36 4.32 0.87
C ILE A 44 1.01 5.40 0.00
N TYR A 45 0.16 6.17 -0.69
CA TYR A 45 0.60 7.40 -1.32
C TYR A 45 0.17 8.58 -0.45
N ASN A 46 1.14 9.37 0.03
CA ASN A 46 0.82 10.56 0.83
C ASN A 46 0.62 11.73 -0.12
N GLU A 47 -0.64 12.15 -0.28
CA GLU A 47 -0.96 13.23 -1.21
C GLU A 47 -0.59 14.61 -0.69
N THR A 48 -0.36 14.75 0.62
CA THR A 48 0.11 16.03 1.18
C THR A 48 1.54 16.32 0.76
N THR A 49 2.39 15.28 0.74
CA THR A 49 3.80 15.41 0.39
C THR A 49 4.12 14.96 -1.03
N SER A 50 3.13 14.34 -1.71
CA SER A 50 3.29 13.76 -3.05
C SER A 50 4.38 12.69 -3.08
N LYS A 51 4.39 11.81 -2.08
CA LYS A 51 5.39 10.75 -1.96
C LYS A 51 4.76 9.44 -1.56
N VAL A 52 5.33 8.35 -2.07
CA VAL A 52 5.00 7.00 -1.59
C VAL A 52 5.69 6.80 -0.26
N GLN A 53 4.97 6.26 0.72
CA GLN A 53 5.51 6.01 2.05
C GLN A 53 5.21 4.60 2.49
N TYR A 54 6.06 4.06 3.35
CA TYR A 54 5.88 2.74 3.95
C TYR A 54 5.98 2.82 5.46
N TYR A 55 5.28 1.90 6.12
CA TYR A 55 5.31 1.79 7.58
C TYR A 55 6.29 0.70 7.98
N ASN A 56 7.26 1.03 8.81
CA ASN A 56 8.30 0.07 9.21
C ASN A 56 7.97 -0.67 10.51
N GLY A 57 6.77 -0.47 11.04
CA GLY A 57 6.36 -1.02 12.33
C GLY A 57 6.40 -0.01 13.46
N SER A 58 7.05 1.12 13.27
CA SER A 58 7.15 2.19 14.28
C SER A 58 6.81 3.55 13.71
N ALA A 59 7.13 3.81 12.45
CA ALA A 59 6.92 5.12 11.84
C ALA A 59 6.76 4.99 10.33
N TRP A 60 6.18 6.02 9.73
CA TRP A 60 6.07 6.16 8.29
C TRP A 60 7.34 6.79 7.74
N ASN A 61 7.85 6.25 6.65
CA ASN A 61 9.06 6.72 5.99
C ASN A 61 8.81 6.91 4.51
N ASP A 62 9.48 7.89 3.92
CA ASP A 62 9.46 8.06 2.48
C ASP A 62 10.22 6.93 1.81
N LEU A 63 9.70 6.49 0.69
CA LEU A 63 10.34 5.44 -0.08
C LEU A 63 11.53 6.00 -0.86
#